data_90e4e9e8ffa3413ed88ca26931a23a6f
#
_entry.id   90e4e9e8ffa3413ed88ca26931a23a6f
#
_cell.length_a   1.000
_cell.length_b   1.000
_cell.length_c   1.000
_cell.angle_alpha   90.00
_cell.angle_beta   90.00
_cell.angle_gamma   90.00
#
_symmetry.space_group_name_H-M   'P 1'
#
loop_
_entity.id
_entity.type
_entity.pdbx_description
1 polymer ?
#
loop_
_entity_poly.entity_id
_entity_poly.type
_entity_poly.pdbx_seq_one_letter_code
_entity_poly.pdbx_strand_id
1 'polypeptide(L)'
;MSILVNKNSRVVVQGITGSEGTFHATQMLEYGTNIVAGVTPGKGGQSTIDGKVPVFNSVEEAKIETDANVSIIFVPPPFAAEAIIEASDAGIELAVCITEGVPVQDMVKAKRIIDQNNMRLVGPNCPGIITVDECKLGIMPGFICQKGNVGVVSKSGTLTYEAIGQLGNVGLGQTTAIGIGGDPIIGTSMIDVLELFENDPETKGVVMIGEIGGQMENDAARWAKKNMTKPIVGFIAGQTAPPGRRMGHAGAIVSGGDDTAEAKMRILTENGIAVCESVADIGEKMKKALNN
;
A
#
# COMPACT_ATOMS: atom_id res chain seq x y z
N MET A 1 4.41 -17.86 -2.30
CA MET A 1 3.05 -17.25 -2.36
C MET A 1 3.21 -15.77 -2.13
N SER A 2 2.39 -14.98 -2.75
CA SER A 2 2.37 -13.52 -2.60
C SER A 2 1.24 -13.11 -1.67
N ILE A 3 1.38 -11.97 -1.01
CA ILE A 3 0.28 -11.42 -0.23
C ILE A 3 -0.53 -10.45 -1.07
N LEU A 4 -1.86 -10.51 -0.97
CA LEU A 4 -2.89 -9.66 -1.60
C LEU A 4 -2.98 -9.78 -3.13
N VAL A 5 -1.88 -9.67 -3.88
CA VAL A 5 -1.91 -9.67 -5.36
C VAL A 5 -0.84 -10.58 -5.95
N ASN A 6 -1.16 -11.22 -7.08
CA ASN A 6 -0.27 -12.13 -7.80
C ASN A 6 -0.58 -12.12 -9.31
N LYS A 7 0.08 -12.97 -10.07
CA LYS A 7 -0.11 -13.11 -11.53
C LYS A 7 -1.54 -13.49 -11.96
N ASN A 8 -2.38 -14.00 -11.05
CA ASN A 8 -3.76 -14.36 -11.33
C ASN A 8 -4.75 -13.22 -11.01
N SER A 9 -4.29 -12.12 -10.42
CA SER A 9 -5.12 -10.95 -10.15
C SER A 9 -5.65 -10.36 -11.45
N ARG A 10 -6.96 -10.20 -11.57
CA ARG A 10 -7.65 -9.63 -12.74
C ARG A 10 -8.09 -8.21 -12.39
N VAL A 11 -7.38 -7.25 -12.96
CA VAL A 11 -7.42 -5.85 -12.51
C VAL A 11 -8.35 -5.00 -13.37
N VAL A 12 -9.28 -4.30 -12.72
CA VAL A 12 -10.01 -3.18 -13.31
C VAL A 12 -9.41 -1.85 -12.84
N VAL A 13 -9.24 -0.90 -13.78
CA VAL A 13 -8.69 0.43 -13.49
C VAL A 13 -9.79 1.47 -13.54
N GLN A 14 -10.17 2.04 -12.40
CA GLN A 14 -11.13 3.15 -12.34
C GLN A 14 -10.42 4.47 -12.63
N GLY A 15 -11.00 5.29 -13.50
CA GLY A 15 -10.39 6.53 -13.98
C GLY A 15 -9.36 6.30 -15.10
N ILE A 16 -9.41 5.17 -15.81
CA ILE A 16 -8.42 4.75 -16.81
C ILE A 16 -8.19 5.75 -17.93
N THR A 17 -9.19 6.54 -18.30
CA THR A 17 -9.09 7.51 -19.41
C THR A 17 -8.53 8.87 -18.98
N GLY A 18 -8.25 9.06 -17.71
CA GLY A 18 -7.49 10.21 -17.21
C GLY A 18 -6.00 10.05 -17.48
N SER A 19 -5.23 11.15 -17.48
CA SER A 19 -3.78 11.13 -17.71
C SER A 19 -3.04 10.16 -16.80
N GLU A 20 -3.27 10.24 -15.50
CA GLU A 20 -2.66 9.37 -14.49
C GLU A 20 -3.11 7.91 -14.65
N GLY A 21 -4.41 7.69 -14.83
CA GLY A 21 -4.97 6.36 -15.03
C GLY A 21 -4.38 5.67 -16.26
N THR A 22 -4.33 6.35 -17.40
CA THR A 22 -3.75 5.81 -18.63
C THR A 22 -2.24 5.54 -18.47
N PHE A 23 -1.49 6.51 -17.92
CA PHE A 23 -0.03 6.39 -17.75
C PHE A 23 0.32 5.21 -16.86
N HIS A 24 -0.26 5.14 -15.67
CA HIS A 24 0.06 4.07 -14.73
C HIS A 24 -0.48 2.70 -15.15
N ALA A 25 -1.63 2.65 -15.82
CA ALA A 25 -2.13 1.41 -16.40
C ALA A 25 -1.17 0.87 -17.49
N THR A 26 -0.61 1.74 -18.32
CA THR A 26 0.43 1.35 -19.28
C THR A 26 1.64 0.76 -18.58
N GLN A 27 2.15 1.42 -17.54
CA GLN A 27 3.29 0.91 -16.76
C GLN A 27 3.00 -0.40 -16.01
N MET A 28 1.76 -0.62 -15.58
CA MET A 28 1.34 -1.88 -14.99
C MET A 28 1.28 -3.01 -16.03
N LEU A 29 0.74 -2.73 -17.23
CA LEU A 29 0.75 -3.70 -18.34
C LEU A 29 2.16 -4.08 -18.77
N GLU A 30 3.07 -3.10 -18.88
CA GLU A 30 4.49 -3.33 -19.20
C GLU A 30 5.19 -4.19 -18.15
N TYR A 31 4.79 -4.07 -16.87
CA TYR A 31 5.28 -4.92 -15.78
C TYR A 31 4.74 -6.35 -15.82
N GLY A 32 3.67 -6.61 -16.59
CA GLY A 32 3.00 -7.91 -16.70
C GLY A 32 1.74 -8.06 -15.85
N THR A 33 1.22 -6.96 -15.26
CA THR A 33 -0.04 -6.97 -14.54
C THR A 33 -1.21 -7.25 -15.49
N ASN A 34 -2.09 -8.18 -15.12
CA ASN A 34 -3.23 -8.57 -15.92
C ASN A 34 -4.38 -7.55 -15.76
N ILE A 35 -4.32 -6.43 -16.49
CA ILE A 35 -5.41 -5.46 -16.58
C ILE A 35 -6.43 -5.96 -17.58
N VAL A 36 -7.63 -6.28 -17.10
CA VAL A 36 -8.72 -6.86 -17.91
C VAL A 36 -9.75 -5.83 -18.35
N ALA A 37 -9.85 -4.69 -17.63
CA ALA A 37 -10.83 -3.65 -17.90
C ALA A 37 -10.39 -2.28 -17.40
N GLY A 38 -10.98 -1.24 -17.96
CA GLY A 38 -10.99 0.10 -17.42
C GLY A 38 -12.42 0.58 -17.17
N VAL A 39 -12.58 1.50 -16.22
CA VAL A 39 -13.89 2.12 -15.94
C VAL A 39 -13.77 3.64 -16.01
N THR A 40 -14.64 4.24 -16.81
CA THR A 40 -14.87 5.68 -16.81
C THR A 40 -16.33 5.92 -17.22
N PRO A 41 -17.17 6.47 -16.35
CA PRO A 41 -18.58 6.74 -16.65
C PRO A 41 -18.75 7.57 -17.92
N GLY A 42 -19.68 7.14 -18.80
CA GLY A 42 -19.97 7.79 -20.08
C GLY A 42 -18.97 7.46 -21.22
N LYS A 43 -17.98 6.59 -20.97
CA LYS A 43 -17.01 6.14 -22.00
C LYS A 43 -17.05 4.63 -22.27
N GLY A 44 -18.06 3.94 -21.76
CA GLY A 44 -18.28 2.52 -22.05
C GLY A 44 -18.37 2.23 -23.54
N GLY A 45 -17.88 1.06 -23.95
CA GLY A 45 -17.83 0.64 -25.35
C GLY A 45 -16.59 1.15 -26.12
N GLN A 46 -15.74 1.98 -25.51
CA GLN A 46 -14.46 2.40 -26.06
C GLN A 46 -13.35 1.42 -25.65
N SER A 47 -12.16 1.59 -26.20
CA SER A 47 -10.93 0.95 -25.73
C SER A 47 -9.84 2.00 -25.57
N THR A 48 -8.87 1.72 -24.70
CA THR A 48 -7.72 2.59 -24.43
C THR A 48 -6.42 1.80 -24.48
N ILE A 49 -5.29 2.48 -24.33
CA ILE A 49 -3.93 1.88 -24.38
C ILE A 49 -3.77 1.06 -25.67
N ASP A 50 -3.87 1.75 -26.81
CA ASP A 50 -3.74 1.17 -28.15
C ASP A 50 -4.74 0.02 -28.42
N GLY A 51 -5.97 0.14 -27.90
CA GLY A 51 -7.03 -0.85 -28.10
C GLY A 51 -6.93 -2.09 -27.18
N LYS A 52 -5.93 -2.15 -26.29
CA LYS A 52 -5.67 -3.32 -25.44
C LYS A 52 -6.64 -3.49 -24.27
N VAL A 53 -7.19 -2.39 -23.77
CA VAL A 53 -8.06 -2.41 -22.57
C VAL A 53 -9.43 -1.89 -22.90
N PRO A 54 -10.50 -2.72 -22.79
CA PRO A 54 -11.88 -2.28 -22.96
C PRO A 54 -12.29 -1.36 -21.79
N VAL A 55 -13.14 -0.36 -22.10
CA VAL A 55 -13.64 0.61 -21.13
C VAL A 55 -15.14 0.38 -20.91
N PHE A 56 -15.55 0.35 -19.64
CA PHE A 56 -16.92 0.17 -19.17
C PHE A 56 -17.43 1.43 -18.47
N ASN A 57 -18.73 1.55 -18.28
CA ASN A 57 -19.32 2.67 -17.55
C ASN A 57 -19.30 2.45 -16.03
N SER A 58 -19.29 1.20 -15.57
CA SER A 58 -19.27 0.84 -14.15
C SER A 58 -18.35 -0.35 -13.85
N VAL A 59 -17.98 -0.49 -12.58
CA VAL A 59 -17.20 -1.64 -12.08
C VAL A 59 -18.02 -2.93 -12.19
N GLU A 60 -19.33 -2.86 -11.96
CA GLU A 60 -20.25 -4.00 -12.10
C GLU A 60 -20.26 -4.55 -13.53
N GLU A 61 -20.44 -3.69 -14.55
CA GLU A 61 -20.34 -4.08 -15.96
C GLU A 61 -18.97 -4.73 -16.26
N ALA A 62 -17.89 -4.07 -15.83
CA ALA A 62 -16.53 -4.58 -16.05
C ALA A 62 -16.32 -5.96 -15.42
N LYS A 63 -16.81 -6.17 -14.19
CA LYS A 63 -16.68 -7.43 -13.47
C LYS A 63 -17.47 -8.56 -14.14
N ILE A 64 -18.70 -8.30 -14.55
CA ILE A 64 -19.56 -9.28 -15.25
C ILE A 64 -18.86 -9.77 -16.54
N GLU A 65 -18.32 -8.85 -17.32
CA GLU A 65 -17.71 -9.16 -18.61
C GLU A 65 -16.28 -9.76 -18.51
N THR A 66 -15.55 -9.45 -17.43
CA THR A 66 -14.13 -9.79 -17.36
C THR A 66 -13.74 -10.60 -16.12
N ASP A 67 -14.67 -10.89 -15.22
CA ASP A 67 -14.41 -11.57 -13.95
C ASP A 67 -13.27 -10.89 -13.13
N ALA A 68 -13.25 -9.55 -13.14
CA ALA A 68 -12.28 -8.77 -12.37
C ALA A 68 -12.47 -8.99 -10.87
N ASN A 69 -11.38 -9.18 -10.13
CA ASN A 69 -11.40 -9.36 -8.67
C ASN A 69 -10.62 -8.30 -7.91
N VAL A 70 -9.86 -7.46 -8.60
CA VAL A 70 -9.07 -6.37 -8.02
C VAL A 70 -9.38 -5.07 -8.73
N SER A 71 -9.57 -3.98 -7.97
CA SER A 71 -9.72 -2.63 -8.52
C SER A 71 -8.55 -1.75 -8.11
N ILE A 72 -8.06 -0.91 -9.05
CA ILE A 72 -7.17 0.20 -8.73
C ILE A 72 -7.81 1.51 -9.13
N ILE A 73 -7.70 2.52 -8.25
CA ILE A 73 -8.47 3.76 -8.32
C ILE A 73 -7.54 4.97 -8.52
N PHE A 74 -7.69 5.63 -9.67
CA PHE A 74 -7.06 6.91 -10.04
C PHE A 74 -8.10 8.03 -10.22
N VAL A 75 -9.25 7.88 -9.59
CA VAL A 75 -10.35 8.84 -9.66
C VAL A 75 -10.02 10.10 -8.85
N PRO A 76 -10.36 11.32 -9.30
CA PRO A 76 -10.10 12.55 -8.54
C PRO A 76 -10.68 12.54 -7.12
N PRO A 77 -10.07 13.28 -6.17
CA PRO A 77 -10.40 13.19 -4.74
C PRO A 77 -11.88 13.31 -4.37
N PRO A 78 -12.68 14.22 -4.97
CA PRO A 78 -14.10 14.34 -4.63
C PRO A 78 -14.95 13.12 -4.98
N PHE A 79 -14.45 12.25 -5.85
CA PHE A 79 -15.18 11.07 -6.36
C PHE A 79 -14.54 9.74 -5.92
N ALA A 80 -13.38 9.78 -5.27
CA ALA A 80 -12.63 8.57 -4.95
C ALA A 80 -13.35 7.68 -3.92
N ALA A 81 -14.04 8.26 -2.94
CA ALA A 81 -14.81 7.50 -1.97
C ALA A 81 -15.99 6.75 -2.62
N GLU A 82 -16.69 7.39 -3.58
CA GLU A 82 -17.75 6.74 -4.37
C GLU A 82 -17.17 5.60 -5.23
N ALA A 83 -15.98 5.79 -5.82
CA ALA A 83 -15.32 4.75 -6.59
C ALA A 83 -14.91 3.53 -5.72
N ILE A 84 -14.54 3.76 -4.45
CA ILE A 84 -14.28 2.69 -3.47
C ILE A 84 -15.58 1.94 -3.16
N ILE A 85 -16.68 2.66 -2.92
CA ILE A 85 -18.00 2.06 -2.63
C ILE A 85 -18.48 1.25 -3.84
N GLU A 86 -18.39 1.80 -5.04
CA GLU A 86 -18.77 1.13 -6.29
C GLU A 86 -18.02 -0.21 -6.46
N ALA A 87 -16.70 -0.23 -6.21
CA ALA A 87 -15.93 -1.46 -6.26
C ALA A 87 -16.42 -2.49 -5.23
N SER A 88 -16.75 -2.03 -4.02
CA SER A 88 -17.29 -2.88 -2.96
C SER A 88 -18.66 -3.46 -3.31
N ASP A 89 -19.56 -2.65 -3.83
CA ASP A 89 -20.93 -3.07 -4.21
C ASP A 89 -20.90 -4.02 -5.41
N ALA A 90 -19.95 -3.84 -6.33
CA ALA A 90 -19.71 -4.76 -7.43
C ALA A 90 -19.08 -6.10 -6.98
N GLY A 91 -18.72 -6.26 -5.69
CA GLY A 91 -18.14 -7.48 -5.15
C GLY A 91 -16.67 -7.68 -5.54
N ILE A 92 -15.90 -6.60 -5.72
CA ILE A 92 -14.45 -6.64 -5.82
C ILE A 92 -13.87 -7.11 -4.48
N GLU A 93 -12.84 -7.94 -4.51
CA GLU A 93 -12.23 -8.51 -3.31
C GLU A 93 -11.18 -7.57 -2.69
N LEU A 94 -10.43 -6.86 -3.54
CA LEU A 94 -9.39 -5.91 -3.17
C LEU A 94 -9.49 -4.63 -3.98
N ALA A 95 -9.57 -3.48 -3.31
CA ALA A 95 -9.38 -2.17 -3.95
C ALA A 95 -8.08 -1.51 -3.48
N VAL A 96 -7.37 -0.86 -4.40
CA VAL A 96 -6.19 -0.04 -4.12
C VAL A 96 -6.48 1.38 -4.55
N CYS A 97 -6.57 2.32 -3.60
CA CYS A 97 -6.86 3.73 -3.88
C CYS A 97 -5.59 4.56 -3.81
N ILE A 98 -5.14 5.05 -4.97
CA ILE A 98 -3.92 5.87 -5.07
C ILE A 98 -4.20 7.32 -4.66
N THR A 99 -5.40 7.78 -4.88
CA THR A 99 -5.82 9.18 -4.74
C THR A 99 -5.51 9.76 -3.37
N GLU A 100 -4.83 10.90 -3.36
CA GLU A 100 -4.61 11.75 -2.20
C GLU A 100 -5.71 12.80 -2.08
N GLY A 101 -6.02 13.24 -0.84
CA GLY A 101 -6.95 14.33 -0.56
C GLY A 101 -8.43 13.93 -0.58
N VAL A 102 -8.73 12.65 -0.41
CA VAL A 102 -10.11 12.19 -0.25
C VAL A 102 -10.68 12.79 1.04
N PRO A 103 -11.89 13.42 1.01
CA PRO A 103 -12.48 14.02 2.19
C PRO A 103 -12.67 12.99 3.33
N VAL A 104 -12.24 13.33 4.54
CA VAL A 104 -12.30 12.42 5.70
C VAL A 104 -13.72 11.91 5.96
N GLN A 105 -14.73 12.78 5.85
CA GLN A 105 -16.13 12.39 6.06
C GLN A 105 -16.63 11.36 5.03
N ASP A 106 -16.16 11.46 3.80
CA ASP A 106 -16.52 10.51 2.74
C ASP A 106 -15.80 9.17 2.98
N MET A 107 -14.55 9.20 3.45
CA MET A 107 -13.84 7.97 3.86
C MET A 107 -14.45 7.27 5.06
N VAL A 108 -15.05 8.01 6.03
CA VAL A 108 -15.82 7.40 7.13
C VAL A 108 -17.00 6.59 6.59
N LYS A 109 -17.73 7.13 5.60
CA LYS A 109 -18.84 6.44 4.94
C LYS A 109 -18.36 5.23 4.16
N ALA A 110 -17.34 5.41 3.30
CA ALA A 110 -16.78 4.34 2.49
C ALA A 110 -16.28 3.19 3.39
N LYS A 111 -15.51 3.49 4.45
CA LYS A 111 -14.99 2.48 5.39
C LYS A 111 -16.09 1.64 6.01
N ARG A 112 -17.19 2.28 6.43
CA ARG A 112 -18.34 1.56 6.98
C ARG A 112 -18.98 0.57 5.99
N ILE A 113 -19.06 0.94 4.71
CA ILE A 113 -19.64 0.09 3.66
C ILE A 113 -18.72 -1.08 3.34
N ILE A 114 -17.43 -0.82 3.11
CA ILE A 114 -16.49 -1.88 2.77
C ILE A 114 -16.31 -2.91 3.90
N ASP A 115 -16.42 -2.48 5.17
CA ASP A 115 -16.38 -3.38 6.32
C ASP A 115 -17.59 -4.33 6.37
N GLN A 116 -18.73 -3.92 5.81
CA GLN A 116 -19.93 -4.77 5.69
C GLN A 116 -19.85 -5.75 4.53
N ASN A 117 -19.18 -5.38 3.45
CA ASN A 117 -19.08 -6.15 2.21
C ASN A 117 -17.82 -7.04 2.14
N ASN A 118 -16.98 -7.03 3.17
CA ASN A 118 -15.72 -7.80 3.23
C ASN A 118 -14.71 -7.48 2.13
N MET A 119 -14.80 -6.31 1.46
CA MET A 119 -13.76 -5.87 0.53
C MET A 119 -12.56 -5.32 1.31
N ARG A 120 -11.36 -5.77 0.97
CA ARG A 120 -10.14 -5.16 1.49
C ARG A 120 -9.81 -3.88 0.70
N LEU A 121 -9.46 -2.82 1.41
CA LEU A 121 -8.97 -1.57 0.81
C LEU A 121 -7.52 -1.31 1.23
N VAL A 122 -6.66 -0.97 0.28
CA VAL A 122 -5.32 -0.41 0.53
C VAL A 122 -5.33 1.06 0.11
N GLY A 123 -4.84 1.94 0.98
CA GLY A 123 -5.00 3.39 0.83
C GLY A 123 -6.28 3.91 1.53
N PRO A 124 -6.74 5.12 1.20
CA PRO A 124 -6.27 6.04 0.14
C PRO A 124 -4.89 6.65 0.40
N ASN A 125 -4.44 7.52 -0.52
CA ASN A 125 -3.16 8.21 -0.44
C ASN A 125 -1.98 7.23 -0.28
N CYS A 126 -1.88 6.26 -1.18
CA CYS A 126 -0.86 5.22 -1.13
C CYS A 126 -0.16 5.04 -2.49
N PRO A 127 1.07 4.50 -2.51
CA PRO A 127 1.77 4.19 -3.77
C PRO A 127 1.30 2.86 -4.40
N GLY A 128 0.47 2.10 -3.70
CA GLY A 128 -0.03 0.80 -4.15
C GLY A 128 0.74 -0.39 -3.60
N ILE A 129 0.73 -1.48 -4.37
CA ILE A 129 1.32 -2.78 -4.02
C ILE A 129 2.17 -3.28 -5.19
N ILE A 130 3.30 -3.90 -4.88
CA ILE A 130 4.06 -4.66 -5.87
C ILE A 130 4.49 -6.00 -5.30
N THR A 131 4.02 -7.09 -5.90
CA THR A 131 4.57 -8.43 -5.70
C THR A 131 5.57 -8.68 -6.83
N VAL A 132 6.82 -8.83 -6.45
CA VAL A 132 7.93 -8.80 -7.41
C VAL A 132 7.84 -9.97 -8.39
N ASP A 133 7.99 -9.65 -9.69
CA ASP A 133 7.87 -10.55 -10.85
C ASP A 133 6.45 -11.14 -11.05
N GLU A 134 5.44 -10.66 -10.33
CA GLU A 134 4.08 -11.18 -10.44
C GLU A 134 3.03 -10.12 -10.78
N CYS A 135 2.96 -9.03 -10.00
CA CYS A 135 1.92 -8.03 -10.14
C CYS A 135 2.33 -6.68 -9.55
N LYS A 136 2.15 -5.63 -10.31
CA LYS A 136 2.29 -4.24 -9.88
C LYS A 136 0.92 -3.58 -9.91
N LEU A 137 0.47 -3.04 -8.78
CA LEU A 137 -0.75 -2.23 -8.65
C LEU A 137 -0.40 -0.87 -8.08
N GLY A 138 -0.29 0.14 -8.90
CA GLY A 138 -0.03 1.51 -8.46
C GLY A 138 1.16 2.15 -9.14
N ILE A 139 1.75 3.11 -8.42
CA ILE A 139 2.75 4.04 -8.95
C ILE A 139 4.20 3.66 -8.62
N MET A 140 4.43 2.63 -7.81
CA MET A 140 5.80 2.18 -7.48
C MET A 140 6.58 1.82 -8.75
N PRO A 141 7.83 2.32 -8.93
CA PRO A 141 8.65 1.96 -10.08
C PRO A 141 9.07 0.48 -10.00
N GLY A 142 8.64 -0.34 -10.97
CA GLY A 142 8.94 -1.78 -10.96
C GLY A 142 10.42 -2.11 -11.04
N PHE A 143 11.21 -1.26 -11.73
CA PHE A 143 12.64 -1.49 -11.96
C PHE A 143 13.53 -1.36 -10.71
N ILE A 144 13.02 -0.77 -9.61
CA ILE A 144 13.77 -0.70 -8.35
C ILE A 144 13.65 -1.97 -7.51
N CYS A 145 12.65 -2.81 -7.81
CA CYS A 145 12.36 -4.02 -7.06
C CYS A 145 13.17 -5.22 -7.59
N GLN A 146 13.62 -6.05 -6.69
CA GLN A 146 14.31 -7.31 -6.99
C GLN A 146 13.63 -8.43 -6.21
N LYS A 147 13.44 -9.60 -6.82
CA LYS A 147 12.84 -10.75 -6.13
C LYS A 147 13.73 -11.22 -4.98
N GLY A 148 13.12 -11.44 -3.84
CA GLY A 148 13.81 -11.89 -2.64
C GLY A 148 12.85 -12.33 -1.55
N ASN A 149 13.23 -12.11 -0.29
CA ASN A 149 12.53 -12.66 0.86
C ASN A 149 12.16 -11.62 1.94
N VAL A 150 12.20 -10.33 1.61
CA VAL A 150 11.85 -9.25 2.56
C VAL A 150 10.49 -8.65 2.18
N GLY A 151 9.56 -8.60 3.14
CA GLY A 151 8.34 -7.83 3.04
C GLY A 151 8.59 -6.36 3.37
N VAL A 152 7.89 -5.44 2.71
CA VAL A 152 7.95 -4.00 3.03
C VAL A 152 6.55 -3.46 3.25
N VAL A 153 6.30 -2.87 4.42
CA VAL A 153 5.07 -2.12 4.72
C VAL A 153 5.41 -0.69 5.11
N SER A 154 4.73 0.28 4.49
CA SER A 154 5.06 1.69 4.67
C SER A 154 3.84 2.60 4.60
N LYS A 155 3.85 3.68 5.39
CA LYS A 155 2.91 4.81 5.23
C LYS A 155 3.36 5.80 4.16
N SER A 156 4.64 5.80 3.81
CA SER A 156 5.24 6.76 2.87
C SER A 156 5.59 6.11 1.54
N GLY A 157 5.14 6.68 0.43
CA GLY A 157 5.54 6.24 -0.91
C GLY A 157 7.04 6.39 -1.15
N THR A 158 7.57 7.58 -0.92
CA THR A 158 9.00 7.91 -1.17
C THR A 158 9.93 7.04 -0.33
N LEU A 159 9.65 6.89 0.97
CA LEU A 159 10.48 6.06 1.85
C LEU A 159 10.36 4.56 1.54
N THR A 160 9.25 4.11 0.94
CA THR A 160 9.15 2.75 0.40
C THR A 160 10.21 2.52 -0.67
N TYR A 161 10.35 3.46 -1.62
CA TYR A 161 11.33 3.37 -2.70
C TYR A 161 12.76 3.39 -2.18
N GLU A 162 13.04 4.25 -1.21
CA GLU A 162 14.34 4.32 -0.55
C GLU A 162 14.69 3.00 0.17
N ALA A 163 13.75 2.44 0.93
CA ALA A 163 13.96 1.16 1.61
C ALA A 163 14.23 0.01 0.64
N ILE A 164 13.48 -0.06 -0.47
CA ILE A 164 13.70 -1.03 -1.53
C ILE A 164 15.11 -0.90 -2.11
N GLY A 165 15.55 0.34 -2.40
CA GLY A 165 16.90 0.62 -2.88
C GLY A 165 17.99 0.20 -1.88
N GLN A 166 17.82 0.50 -0.58
CA GLN A 166 18.77 0.13 0.46
C GLN A 166 18.85 -1.40 0.66
N LEU A 167 17.73 -2.12 0.54
CA LEU A 167 17.73 -3.59 0.51
C LEU A 167 18.50 -4.11 -0.70
N GLY A 168 18.27 -3.56 -1.89
CA GLY A 168 18.97 -3.93 -3.13
C GLY A 168 20.49 -3.75 -3.04
N ASN A 169 20.96 -2.66 -2.40
CA ASN A 169 22.38 -2.36 -2.22
C ASN A 169 23.13 -3.43 -1.43
N VAL A 170 22.45 -4.21 -0.58
CA VAL A 170 23.02 -5.30 0.21
C VAL A 170 22.67 -6.69 -0.30
N GLY A 171 22.06 -6.77 -1.50
CA GLY A 171 21.68 -8.02 -2.16
C GLY A 171 20.42 -8.66 -1.58
N LEU A 172 19.56 -7.88 -0.92
CA LEU A 172 18.25 -8.33 -0.44
C LEU A 172 17.16 -7.85 -1.41
N GLY A 173 16.27 -8.76 -1.78
CA GLY A 173 15.10 -8.46 -2.60
C GLY A 173 13.79 -8.59 -1.81
N GLN A 174 12.70 -8.19 -2.45
CA GLN A 174 11.38 -8.16 -1.84
C GLN A 174 10.51 -9.33 -2.29
N THR A 175 9.65 -9.84 -1.37
CA THR A 175 8.48 -10.64 -1.75
C THR A 175 7.38 -9.71 -2.24
N THR A 176 6.93 -8.82 -1.38
CA THR A 176 5.91 -7.81 -1.67
C THR A 176 6.26 -6.50 -0.95
N ALA A 177 6.06 -5.37 -1.62
CA ALA A 177 6.08 -4.05 -1.02
C ALA A 177 4.68 -3.43 -1.06
N ILE A 178 4.21 -2.92 0.08
CA ILE A 178 2.88 -2.33 0.25
C ILE A 178 3.00 -0.95 0.87
N GLY A 179 2.44 0.05 0.19
CA GLY A 179 2.15 1.33 0.80
C GLY A 179 0.71 1.35 1.30
N ILE A 180 0.51 1.53 2.60
CA ILE A 180 -0.83 1.52 3.20
C ILE A 180 -1.52 2.88 3.20
N GLY A 181 -0.77 3.96 2.92
CA GLY A 181 -1.28 5.32 2.87
C GLY A 181 -1.01 6.14 4.12
N GLY A 182 -1.02 7.48 3.93
CA GLY A 182 -0.74 8.47 4.98
C GLY A 182 -1.98 9.21 5.49
N ASP A 183 -3.18 8.84 5.07
CA ASP A 183 -4.42 9.47 5.49
C ASP A 183 -4.88 8.99 6.88
N PRO A 184 -5.67 9.79 7.61
CA PRO A 184 -6.18 9.42 8.94
C PRO A 184 -7.09 8.18 8.92
N ILE A 185 -7.81 7.96 7.83
CA ILE A 185 -8.70 6.81 7.64
C ILE A 185 -8.23 6.05 6.42
N ILE A 186 -7.63 4.89 6.66
CA ILE A 186 -7.16 3.95 5.65
C ILE A 186 -7.87 2.61 5.76
N GLY A 187 -7.84 1.84 4.70
CA GLY A 187 -8.53 0.54 4.66
C GLY A 187 -7.78 -0.57 5.37
N THR A 188 -6.48 -0.68 5.16
CA THR A 188 -5.61 -1.75 5.69
C THR A 188 -4.59 -1.17 6.65
N SER A 189 -4.53 -1.70 7.87
CA SER A 189 -3.60 -1.25 8.90
C SER A 189 -2.22 -1.91 8.77
N MET A 190 -1.25 -1.42 9.54
CA MET A 190 0.07 -2.04 9.64
C MET A 190 0.00 -3.46 10.21
N ILE A 191 -0.88 -3.70 11.19
CA ILE A 191 -1.09 -5.03 11.79
C ILE A 191 -1.59 -6.01 10.74
N ASP A 192 -2.58 -5.63 9.94
CA ASP A 192 -3.12 -6.49 8.87
C ASP A 192 -2.03 -6.96 7.90
N VAL A 193 -1.11 -6.06 7.54
CA VAL A 193 -0.02 -6.39 6.61
C VAL A 193 1.05 -7.24 7.29
N LEU A 194 1.39 -6.96 8.55
CA LEU A 194 2.33 -7.77 9.31
C LEU A 194 1.83 -9.22 9.49
N GLU A 195 0.53 -9.40 9.74
CA GLU A 195 -0.10 -10.72 9.82
C GLU A 195 0.00 -11.48 8.50
N LEU A 196 -0.26 -10.80 7.37
CA LEU A 196 -0.09 -11.41 6.05
C LEU A 196 1.36 -11.82 5.80
N PHE A 197 2.34 -11.00 6.17
CA PHE A 197 3.77 -11.35 6.03
C PHE A 197 4.20 -12.48 6.96
N GLU A 198 3.68 -12.54 8.19
CA GLU A 198 3.97 -13.65 9.09
C GLU A 198 3.49 -14.99 8.52
N ASN A 199 2.32 -14.99 7.88
CA ASN A 199 1.73 -16.18 7.27
C ASN A 199 2.32 -16.52 5.87
N ASP A 200 3.08 -15.62 5.24
CA ASP A 200 3.70 -15.88 3.94
C ASP A 200 5.02 -16.67 4.10
N PRO A 201 5.12 -17.90 3.61
CA PRO A 201 6.32 -18.73 3.77
C PRO A 201 7.55 -18.20 3.02
N GLU A 202 7.37 -17.35 2.00
CA GLU A 202 8.47 -16.77 1.23
C GLU A 202 9.08 -15.54 1.94
N THR A 203 8.31 -14.82 2.74
CA THR A 203 8.79 -13.69 3.52
C THR A 203 9.56 -14.18 4.75
N LYS A 204 10.81 -13.73 4.92
CA LYS A 204 11.70 -14.09 6.04
C LYS A 204 11.97 -12.96 7.01
N GLY A 205 11.71 -11.73 6.63
CA GLY A 205 11.82 -10.55 7.47
C GLY A 205 10.99 -9.40 6.88
N VAL A 206 10.70 -8.39 7.69
CA VAL A 206 9.81 -7.28 7.29
C VAL A 206 10.46 -5.93 7.61
N VAL A 207 10.45 -5.02 6.63
CA VAL A 207 10.72 -3.60 6.85
C VAL A 207 9.41 -2.89 7.12
N MET A 208 9.32 -2.19 8.24
CA MET A 208 8.17 -1.41 8.67
C MET A 208 8.52 0.09 8.74
N ILE A 209 7.90 0.89 7.90
CA ILE A 209 8.14 2.33 7.83
C ILE A 209 6.91 3.07 8.30
N GLY A 210 7.07 3.80 9.40
CA GLY A 210 6.06 4.67 9.97
C GLY A 210 6.49 6.13 9.98
N GLU A 211 5.68 6.91 10.64
CA GLU A 211 5.87 8.36 10.78
C GLU A 211 5.32 8.85 12.13
N ILE A 212 5.58 10.11 12.44
CA ILE A 212 4.99 10.78 13.60
C ILE A 212 3.45 10.83 13.49
N GLY A 213 2.81 10.99 14.64
CA GLY A 213 1.35 11.07 14.75
C GLY A 213 0.64 9.72 14.86
N GLY A 214 -0.47 9.69 15.58
CA GLY A 214 -1.27 8.50 15.80
C GLY A 214 -0.54 7.38 16.56
N GLN A 215 -1.18 6.20 16.67
CA GLN A 215 -0.68 5.07 17.47
C GLN A 215 -0.41 3.80 16.64
N MET A 216 -0.62 3.84 15.34
CA MET A 216 -0.62 2.65 14.47
C MET A 216 0.69 1.84 14.58
N GLU A 217 1.85 2.49 14.57
CA GLU A 217 3.15 1.86 14.67
C GLU A 217 3.39 1.26 16.06
N ASN A 218 2.91 1.96 17.12
CA ASN A 218 3.00 1.48 18.49
C ASN A 218 2.15 0.23 18.72
N ASP A 219 0.94 0.23 18.18
CA ASP A 219 0.03 -0.92 18.26
C ASP A 219 0.57 -2.09 17.42
N ALA A 220 1.12 -1.81 16.25
CA ALA A 220 1.78 -2.81 15.41
C ALA A 220 2.98 -3.45 16.12
N ALA A 221 3.81 -2.67 16.83
CA ALA A 221 4.95 -3.18 17.59
C ALA A 221 4.50 -4.08 18.75
N ARG A 222 3.49 -3.67 19.52
CA ARG A 222 2.93 -4.48 20.62
C ARG A 222 2.30 -5.78 20.12
N TRP A 223 1.63 -5.72 18.96
CA TRP A 223 1.06 -6.89 18.32
C TRP A 223 2.15 -7.83 17.81
N ALA A 224 3.15 -7.30 17.11
CA ALA A 224 4.27 -8.06 16.54
C ALA A 224 5.04 -8.84 17.61
N LYS A 225 5.31 -8.24 18.78
CA LYS A 225 5.98 -8.91 19.91
C LYS A 225 5.29 -10.22 20.33
N LYS A 226 3.97 -10.31 20.15
CA LYS A 226 3.18 -11.46 20.60
C LYS A 226 2.93 -12.47 19.48
N ASN A 227 2.94 -12.03 18.23
CA ASN A 227 2.39 -12.81 17.11
C ASN A 227 3.39 -13.07 16.00
N MET A 228 4.51 -12.33 15.92
CA MET A 228 5.50 -12.54 14.86
C MET A 228 6.72 -13.31 15.32
N THR A 229 7.16 -14.22 14.47
CA THR A 229 8.42 -14.96 14.59
C THR A 229 9.52 -14.39 13.69
N LYS A 230 9.11 -13.66 12.64
CA LYS A 230 10.02 -13.06 11.66
C LYS A 230 10.58 -11.74 12.17
N PRO A 231 11.88 -11.45 11.93
CA PRO A 231 12.47 -10.19 12.37
C PRO A 231 11.85 -9.00 11.64
N ILE A 232 11.70 -7.89 12.38
CA ILE A 232 11.24 -6.61 11.84
C ILE A 232 12.33 -5.58 11.99
N VAL A 233 12.59 -4.82 10.92
CA VAL A 233 13.39 -3.60 10.95
C VAL A 233 12.47 -2.41 10.76
N GLY A 234 12.49 -1.46 11.71
CA GLY A 234 11.61 -0.31 11.76
C GLY A 234 12.33 1.01 11.47
N PHE A 235 11.65 1.92 10.79
CA PHE A 235 12.06 3.31 10.64
C PHE A 235 10.87 4.23 10.87
N ILE A 236 11.08 5.34 11.61
CA ILE A 236 10.05 6.36 11.87
C ILE A 236 10.50 7.69 11.30
N ALA A 237 9.72 8.20 10.34
CA ALA A 237 9.93 9.52 9.73
C ALA A 237 9.46 10.65 10.66
N GLY A 238 10.05 11.84 10.46
CA GLY A 238 9.64 13.04 11.16
C GLY A 238 10.39 13.31 12.48
N GLN A 239 11.62 12.77 12.65
CA GLN A 239 12.43 12.94 13.88
C GLN A 239 12.70 14.42 14.23
N THR A 240 12.74 15.31 13.25
CA THR A 240 12.94 16.75 13.45
C THR A 240 11.67 17.58 13.33
N ALA A 241 10.50 16.93 13.31
CA ALA A 241 9.23 17.61 13.12
C ALA A 241 8.85 18.45 14.35
N PRO A 242 8.50 19.73 14.20
CA PRO A 242 8.05 20.53 15.31
C PRO A 242 6.65 20.10 15.77
N PRO A 243 6.37 20.11 17.10
CA PRO A 243 5.05 19.81 17.64
C PRO A 243 3.92 20.66 17.05
N GLY A 244 2.73 20.08 16.86
CA GLY A 244 1.53 20.75 16.39
C GLY A 244 1.53 21.14 14.91
N ARG A 245 2.58 20.79 14.13
CA ARG A 245 2.62 21.02 12.68
C ARG A 245 2.36 19.74 11.91
N ARG A 246 1.52 19.86 10.89
CA ARG A 246 1.32 18.80 9.90
C ARG A 246 2.56 18.68 9.00
N MET A 247 3.08 17.45 8.86
CA MET A 247 4.29 17.15 8.09
C MET A 247 3.96 16.27 6.88
N GLY A 248 3.46 16.89 5.81
CA GLY A 248 3.04 16.18 4.59
C GLY A 248 1.70 15.48 4.76
N HIS A 249 1.67 14.24 5.21
CA HIS A 249 0.46 13.46 5.40
C HIS A 249 -0.51 14.07 6.41
N ALA A 250 -1.81 13.88 6.18
CA ALA A 250 -2.84 14.45 7.04
C ALA A 250 -2.80 13.90 8.48
N GLY A 251 -2.34 12.65 8.66
CA GLY A 251 -2.14 12.02 9.96
C GLY A 251 -0.79 12.29 10.63
N ALA A 252 0.17 12.91 9.93
CA ALA A 252 1.52 13.17 10.44
C ALA A 252 1.58 14.47 11.25
N ILE A 253 0.93 14.48 12.42
CA ILE A 253 0.90 15.61 13.36
C ILE A 253 1.27 15.09 14.74
N VAL A 254 2.29 15.68 15.38
CA VAL A 254 2.62 15.40 16.78
C VAL A 254 1.64 16.13 17.69
N SER A 255 0.83 15.37 18.40
CA SER A 255 -0.13 15.89 19.40
C SER A 255 0.43 15.81 20.82
N GLY A 256 1.50 15.04 21.03
CA GLY A 256 2.20 14.83 22.29
C GLY A 256 2.14 13.39 22.80
N GLY A 257 2.95 13.07 23.79
CA GLY A 257 3.02 11.72 24.36
C GLY A 257 3.75 10.72 23.44
N ASP A 258 3.12 9.59 23.13
CA ASP A 258 3.73 8.46 22.42
C ASP A 258 3.66 8.57 20.88
N ASP A 259 3.29 9.72 20.33
CA ASP A 259 3.16 9.94 18.89
C ASP A 259 4.34 10.70 18.24
N THR A 260 5.34 11.07 19.03
CA THR A 260 6.61 11.61 18.53
C THR A 260 7.47 10.50 17.91
N ALA A 261 8.39 10.87 17.02
CA ALA A 261 9.30 9.88 16.44
C ALA A 261 10.15 9.19 17.52
N GLU A 262 10.68 9.93 18.48
CA GLU A 262 11.49 9.40 19.59
C GLU A 262 10.71 8.39 20.43
N ALA A 263 9.48 8.73 20.84
CA ALA A 263 8.63 7.84 21.61
C ALA A 263 8.29 6.55 20.85
N LYS A 264 7.93 6.67 19.55
CA LYS A 264 7.67 5.51 18.68
C LYS A 264 8.91 4.63 18.53
N MET A 265 10.07 5.20 18.25
CA MET A 265 11.32 4.45 18.11
C MET A 265 11.66 3.69 19.40
N ARG A 266 11.48 4.30 20.56
CA ARG A 266 11.62 3.65 21.86
C ARG A 266 10.63 2.48 22.01
N ILE A 267 9.34 2.69 21.74
CA ILE A 267 8.30 1.65 21.84
C ILE A 267 8.58 0.49 20.90
N LEU A 268 9.01 0.76 19.66
CA LEU A 268 9.40 -0.27 18.70
C LEU A 268 10.56 -1.13 19.27
N THR A 269 11.60 -0.49 19.80
CA THR A 269 12.76 -1.16 20.40
C THR A 269 12.36 -2.02 21.60
N GLU A 270 11.54 -1.52 22.52
CA GLU A 270 11.02 -2.24 23.69
C GLU A 270 10.18 -3.48 23.31
N ASN A 271 9.66 -3.49 22.10
CA ASN A 271 8.89 -4.59 21.55
C ASN A 271 9.69 -5.50 20.59
N GLY A 272 11.02 -5.36 20.55
CA GLY A 272 11.91 -6.28 19.83
C GLY A 272 12.12 -5.95 18.36
N ILE A 273 11.67 -4.79 17.89
CA ILE A 273 11.90 -4.32 16.52
C ILE A 273 13.26 -3.62 16.44
N ALA A 274 14.06 -3.99 15.45
CA ALA A 274 15.36 -3.36 15.20
C ALA A 274 15.19 -1.99 14.53
N VAL A 275 15.29 -0.90 15.27
CA VAL A 275 15.01 0.46 14.77
C VAL A 275 16.22 1.08 14.09
N CYS A 276 16.03 1.68 12.91
CA CYS A 276 17.01 2.50 12.20
C CYS A 276 16.87 3.98 12.58
N GLU A 277 17.98 4.67 12.79
CA GLU A 277 18.01 6.13 12.94
C GLU A 277 17.98 6.84 11.57
N SER A 278 18.55 6.21 10.56
CA SER A 278 18.52 6.66 9.17
C SER A 278 17.89 5.61 8.27
N VAL A 279 17.16 6.06 7.26
CA VAL A 279 16.60 5.16 6.22
C VAL A 279 17.71 4.44 5.46
N ALA A 280 18.91 5.03 5.37
CA ALA A 280 20.10 4.44 4.74
C ALA A 280 20.59 3.17 5.44
N ASP A 281 20.25 2.96 6.71
CA ASP A 281 20.69 1.82 7.50
C ASP A 281 19.79 0.58 7.35
N ILE A 282 18.64 0.71 6.67
CA ILE A 282 17.62 -0.34 6.58
C ILE A 282 18.20 -1.63 6.00
N GLY A 283 18.94 -1.53 4.89
CA GLY A 283 19.50 -2.70 4.21
C GLY A 283 20.45 -3.51 5.11
N GLU A 284 21.46 -2.87 5.67
CA GLU A 284 22.45 -3.53 6.53
C GLU A 284 21.81 -4.08 7.81
N LYS A 285 20.87 -3.35 8.39
CA LYS A 285 20.16 -3.78 9.60
C LYS A 285 19.28 -5.00 9.33
N MET A 286 18.58 -5.03 8.18
CA MET A 286 17.79 -6.20 7.77
C MET A 286 18.69 -7.41 7.49
N LYS A 287 19.79 -7.23 6.78
CA LYS A 287 20.76 -8.29 6.51
C LYS A 287 21.28 -8.91 7.80
N LYS A 288 21.59 -8.08 8.81
CA LYS A 288 22.00 -8.56 10.13
C LYS A 288 20.87 -9.31 10.85
N ALA A 289 19.63 -8.79 10.78
CA ALA A 289 18.48 -9.41 11.44
C ALA A 289 18.11 -10.79 10.86
N LEU A 290 18.32 -10.99 9.55
CA LEU A 290 18.06 -12.27 8.87
C LEU A 290 19.13 -13.33 9.14
N ASN A 291 20.33 -12.95 9.63
CA ASN A 291 21.45 -13.86 9.90
C ASN A 291 21.56 -14.26 11.38
N ASN A 292 20.73 -13.71 12.24
CA ASN A 292 20.64 -14.04 13.67
C ASN A 292 19.55 -15.09 13.92
#